data_aeb2e044a5b68d7b7adf7880ad1e8730
#
_entry.id   aeb2e044a5b68d7b7adf7880ad1e8730
#
_cell.length_a   1.000
_cell.length_b   1.000
_cell.length_c   1.000
_cell.angle_alpha   90.00
_cell.angle_beta   90.00
_cell.angle_gamma   90.00
#
_symmetry.space_group_name_H-M   'P 1'
#
loop_
_entity.id
_entity.type
_entity.pdbx_description
1 polymer ?
#
loop_
_entity_poly.entity_id
_entity_poly.type
_entity_poly.pdbx_seq_one_letter_code
_entity_poly.pdbx_strand_id
1 'polypeptide(L)'
;MVVLIIMLITGFFLTMNYKPSADDAFNSVEYIMRSVENGWLIRYMHSTGASFFFIVIYLHMFRAMLYGSYKKPRELIWVLGMLLYFCLMAEAFFGYLLPWGNMSYWAGQVIVNLFGYIPFVGETLTEWIRGDYFISDITLNRFFAFHVIFLPLAIIGLVAAHILALHHVGSNNPDGIEIKKNLDETGKPVDGVAFHPFHTSKDLVGITVFLIIYFAAVFFAPEMGGYFLEVDNFEPADPLKTPEHIVPSWYFTPYYAILRAVPNAALGALFLVLAVLLFVFLPWLDKCEVKSIRYRGWQYKFALTMFAISFVALGYLGLQPATGIYVFLARFFTITYFAFFLLMPFYTKHEKTKTVPERVVYKKKDS
;
A
#
# COMPACT_ATOMS: atom_id res chain seq x y z
N MET A 1 -3.08 -10.23 -7.42
CA MET A 1 -3.05 -11.71 -7.25
C MET A 1 -1.67 -12.31 -7.49
N VAL A 2 -1.02 -12.10 -8.64
CA VAL A 2 0.29 -12.73 -8.95
C VAL A 2 1.33 -12.43 -7.87
N VAL A 3 1.53 -11.15 -7.50
CA VAL A 3 2.48 -10.80 -6.44
C VAL A 3 2.13 -11.44 -5.09
N LEU A 4 0.85 -11.54 -4.71
CA LEU A 4 0.44 -12.23 -3.49
C LEU A 4 0.83 -13.71 -3.50
N ILE A 5 0.63 -14.39 -4.64
CA ILE A 5 1.04 -15.80 -4.79
C ILE A 5 2.56 -15.94 -4.66
N ILE A 6 3.33 -15.05 -5.30
CA ILE A 6 4.79 -15.02 -5.16
C ILE A 6 5.20 -14.84 -3.69
N MET A 7 4.59 -13.90 -2.98
CA MET A 7 4.89 -13.63 -1.57
C MET A 7 4.60 -14.83 -0.67
N LEU A 8 3.45 -15.49 -0.87
CA LEU A 8 3.07 -16.68 -0.10
C LEU A 8 4.03 -17.84 -0.35
N ILE A 9 4.37 -18.11 -1.62
CA ILE A 9 5.28 -19.21 -1.97
C ILE A 9 6.68 -18.93 -1.43
N THR A 10 7.23 -17.76 -1.72
CA THR A 10 8.60 -17.41 -1.27
C THR A 10 8.70 -17.32 0.24
N GLY A 11 7.67 -16.76 0.92
CA GLY A 11 7.59 -16.72 2.38
C GLY A 11 7.60 -18.12 2.99
N PHE A 12 6.80 -19.04 2.44
CA PHE A 12 6.76 -20.42 2.89
C PHE A 12 8.16 -21.08 2.80
N PHE A 13 8.88 -20.94 1.69
CA PHE A 13 10.22 -21.49 1.54
C PHE A 13 11.24 -20.82 2.49
N LEU A 14 11.11 -19.52 2.77
CA LEU A 14 11.98 -18.84 3.72
C LEU A 14 11.80 -19.40 5.14
N THR A 15 10.58 -19.73 5.57
CA THR A 15 10.34 -20.26 6.93
C THR A 15 11.04 -21.59 7.17
N MET A 16 11.39 -22.36 6.14
CA MET A 16 12.08 -23.65 6.32
C MET A 16 13.47 -23.50 6.94
N ASN A 17 14.11 -22.35 6.77
CA ASN A 17 15.48 -22.12 7.23
C ASN A 17 15.59 -20.90 8.17
N TYR A 18 14.54 -20.06 8.26
CA TYR A 18 14.52 -18.91 9.14
C TYR A 18 14.26 -19.30 10.60
N LYS A 19 14.96 -18.65 11.53
CA LYS A 19 14.81 -18.86 12.97
C LYS A 19 14.35 -17.57 13.65
N PRO A 20 13.13 -17.52 14.23
CA PRO A 20 12.59 -16.32 14.85
C PRO A 20 13.13 -16.10 16.29
N SER A 21 14.43 -15.98 16.44
CA SER A 21 15.07 -15.63 17.71
C SER A 21 16.05 -14.47 17.51
N ALA A 22 16.23 -13.63 18.52
CA ALA A 22 17.11 -12.48 18.45
C ALA A 22 18.58 -12.87 18.18
N ASP A 23 19.00 -14.04 18.66
CA ASP A 23 20.37 -14.55 18.49
C ASP A 23 20.59 -15.14 17.09
N ASP A 24 19.57 -15.73 16.48
CA ASP A 24 19.71 -16.50 15.24
C ASP A 24 19.10 -15.84 14.00
N ALA A 25 18.16 -14.89 14.14
CA ALA A 25 17.36 -14.39 13.03
C ALA A 25 18.22 -13.81 11.91
N PHE A 26 19.11 -12.88 12.21
CA PHE A 26 20.02 -12.29 11.24
C PHE A 26 20.91 -13.36 10.59
N ASN A 27 21.53 -14.22 11.40
CA ASN A 27 22.40 -15.28 10.92
C ASN A 27 21.65 -16.32 10.07
N SER A 28 20.38 -16.60 10.37
CA SER A 28 19.55 -17.51 9.55
C SER A 28 19.23 -16.91 8.18
N VAL A 29 19.03 -15.60 8.08
CA VAL A 29 18.88 -14.90 6.78
C VAL A 29 20.18 -14.96 5.99
N GLU A 30 21.35 -14.69 6.62
CA GLU A 30 22.66 -14.84 6.00
C GLU A 30 22.92 -16.28 5.52
N TYR A 31 22.54 -17.28 6.32
CA TYR A 31 22.59 -18.68 5.92
C TYR A 31 21.74 -18.97 4.68
N ILE A 32 20.50 -18.46 4.63
CA ILE A 32 19.64 -18.58 3.44
C ILE A 32 20.32 -17.96 2.22
N MET A 33 20.90 -16.76 2.38
CA MET A 33 21.51 -16.03 1.26
C MET A 33 22.76 -16.69 0.72
N ARG A 34 23.57 -17.33 1.56
CA ARG A 34 24.92 -17.80 1.22
C ARG A 34 25.06 -19.32 1.09
N SER A 35 24.27 -20.09 1.84
CA SER A 35 24.48 -21.54 1.96
C SER A 35 23.33 -22.40 1.43
N VAL A 36 22.11 -21.86 1.38
CA VAL A 36 20.97 -22.58 0.81
C VAL A 36 20.99 -22.45 -0.71
N GLU A 37 20.86 -23.55 -1.41
CA GLU A 37 20.80 -23.54 -2.88
C GLU A 37 19.62 -22.69 -3.37
N ASN A 38 19.88 -21.70 -4.22
CA ASN A 38 18.92 -20.70 -4.69
C ASN A 38 18.24 -19.86 -3.57
N GLY A 39 18.74 -19.90 -2.34
CA GLY A 39 18.20 -19.18 -1.20
C GLY A 39 18.22 -17.66 -1.41
N TRP A 40 19.30 -17.11 -2.01
CA TRP A 40 19.41 -15.71 -2.39
C TRP A 40 18.28 -15.28 -3.33
N LEU A 41 17.91 -16.12 -4.30
CA LEU A 41 16.84 -15.83 -5.24
C LEU A 41 15.48 -15.74 -4.53
N ILE A 42 15.18 -16.73 -3.68
CA ILE A 42 13.92 -16.76 -2.91
C ILE A 42 13.85 -15.53 -1.97
N ARG A 43 14.95 -15.20 -1.30
CA ARG A 43 15.03 -14.04 -0.41
C ARG A 43 14.82 -12.72 -1.15
N TYR A 44 15.49 -12.50 -2.29
CA TYR A 44 15.30 -11.31 -3.10
C TYR A 44 13.93 -11.28 -3.77
N MET A 45 13.38 -12.39 -4.20
CA MET A 45 12.00 -12.45 -4.68
C MET A 45 11.01 -11.99 -3.59
N HIS A 46 11.24 -12.39 -2.33
CA HIS A 46 10.36 -11.99 -1.24
C HIS A 46 10.51 -10.50 -0.89
N SER A 47 11.71 -10.01 -0.67
CA SER A 47 11.95 -8.61 -0.29
C SER A 47 11.58 -7.62 -1.41
N THR A 48 12.00 -7.88 -2.65
CA THR A 48 11.60 -7.10 -3.82
C THR A 48 10.08 -7.20 -4.04
N GLY A 49 9.51 -8.38 -3.78
CA GLY A 49 8.07 -8.63 -3.87
C GLY A 49 7.24 -7.71 -2.98
N ALA A 50 7.70 -7.41 -1.77
CA ALA A 50 7.03 -6.45 -0.88
C ALA A 50 6.93 -5.05 -1.53
N SER A 51 8.03 -4.54 -2.09
CA SER A 51 8.03 -3.26 -2.83
C SER A 51 7.09 -3.28 -4.04
N PHE A 52 7.13 -4.33 -4.84
CA PHE A 52 6.23 -4.48 -6.00
C PHE A 52 4.77 -4.63 -5.59
N PHE A 53 4.49 -5.20 -4.44
CA PHE A 53 3.13 -5.28 -3.91
C PHE A 53 2.58 -3.87 -3.66
N PHE A 54 3.34 -2.99 -2.99
CA PHE A 54 2.93 -1.60 -2.75
C PHE A 54 2.83 -0.80 -4.05
N ILE A 55 3.75 -0.94 -5.01
CA ILE A 55 3.65 -0.30 -6.32
C ILE A 55 2.31 -0.65 -6.99
N VAL A 56 1.97 -1.93 -7.05
CA VAL A 56 0.73 -2.39 -7.69
C VAL A 56 -0.51 -1.89 -6.94
N ILE A 57 -0.49 -1.91 -5.60
CA ILE A 57 -1.64 -1.44 -4.80
C ILE A 57 -1.82 0.07 -4.92
N TYR A 58 -0.76 0.86 -4.89
CA TYR A 58 -0.87 2.31 -5.11
C TYR A 58 -1.42 2.65 -6.50
N LEU A 59 -0.94 1.98 -7.55
CA LEU A 59 -1.48 2.13 -8.90
C LEU A 59 -2.95 1.67 -8.98
N HIS A 60 -3.31 0.58 -8.30
CA HIS A 60 -4.68 0.08 -8.22
C HIS A 60 -5.63 1.07 -7.54
N MET A 61 -5.22 1.64 -6.41
CA MET A 61 -5.99 2.66 -5.70
C MET A 61 -6.13 3.94 -6.53
N PHE A 62 -5.03 4.41 -7.11
CA PHE A 62 -5.03 5.61 -7.96
C PHE A 62 -5.92 5.44 -9.20
N ARG A 63 -5.86 4.27 -9.85
CA ARG A 63 -6.78 3.94 -10.95
C ARG A 63 -8.24 3.95 -10.49
N ALA A 64 -8.53 3.46 -9.28
CA ALA A 64 -9.89 3.51 -8.73
C ALA A 64 -10.35 4.97 -8.51
N MET A 65 -9.44 5.86 -8.10
CA MET A 65 -9.73 7.29 -7.95
C MET A 65 -9.96 7.97 -9.31
N LEU A 66 -9.19 7.62 -10.35
CA LEU A 66 -9.38 8.15 -11.70
C LEU A 66 -10.75 7.78 -12.30
N TYR A 67 -11.22 6.57 -12.08
CA TYR A 67 -12.48 6.10 -12.66
C TYR A 67 -13.68 6.19 -11.71
N GLY A 68 -13.50 6.70 -10.48
CA GLY A 68 -14.55 6.76 -9.48
C GLY A 68 -15.07 5.37 -9.07
N SER A 69 -14.17 4.36 -9.05
CA SER A 69 -14.53 2.98 -8.74
C SER A 69 -14.85 2.74 -7.25
N TYR A 70 -14.72 3.76 -6.42
CA TYR A 70 -15.15 3.78 -5.01
C TYR A 70 -16.58 4.26 -4.80
N LYS A 71 -17.22 4.85 -5.84
CA LYS A 71 -18.59 5.40 -5.77
C LYS A 71 -19.65 4.31 -5.89
N LYS A 72 -20.89 4.67 -5.51
CA LYS A 72 -22.05 3.79 -5.66
C LYS A 72 -22.08 3.06 -7.01
N PRO A 73 -22.32 1.75 -6.98
CA PRO A 73 -22.65 0.85 -5.86
C PRO A 73 -21.42 0.08 -5.32
N ARG A 74 -20.20 0.64 -5.39
CA ARG A 74 -18.92 -0.04 -5.11
C ARG A 74 -18.26 0.37 -3.80
N GLU A 75 -19.02 1.01 -2.87
CA GLU A 75 -18.49 1.47 -1.58
C GLU A 75 -17.93 0.31 -0.75
N LEU A 76 -18.66 -0.82 -0.71
CA LEU A 76 -18.20 -1.99 0.03
C LEU A 76 -16.91 -2.56 -0.55
N ILE A 77 -16.76 -2.56 -1.89
CA ILE A 77 -15.52 -3.00 -2.54
C ILE A 77 -14.35 -2.10 -2.10
N TRP A 78 -14.58 -0.79 -2.05
CA TRP A 78 -13.56 0.16 -1.60
C TRP A 78 -13.18 -0.07 -0.13
N VAL A 79 -14.14 -0.21 0.76
CA VAL A 79 -13.90 -0.46 2.20
C VAL A 79 -13.13 -1.75 2.41
N LEU A 80 -13.51 -2.85 1.75
CA LEU A 80 -12.77 -4.12 1.79
C LEU A 80 -11.35 -3.96 1.25
N GLY A 81 -11.18 -3.15 0.19
CA GLY A 81 -9.86 -2.78 -0.33
C GLY A 81 -9.01 -2.01 0.68
N MET A 82 -9.62 -1.10 1.45
CA MET A 82 -8.92 -0.38 2.52
C MET A 82 -8.53 -1.28 3.68
N LEU A 83 -9.39 -2.24 4.06
CA LEU A 83 -9.03 -3.26 5.06
C LEU A 83 -7.84 -4.12 4.59
N LEU A 84 -7.84 -4.51 3.31
CA LEU A 84 -6.69 -5.19 2.69
C LEU A 84 -5.43 -4.34 2.75
N TYR A 85 -5.54 -3.04 2.48
CA TYR A 85 -4.41 -2.12 2.55
C TYR A 85 -3.85 -2.01 3.97
N PHE A 86 -4.69 -1.92 5.00
CA PHE A 86 -4.26 -1.92 6.40
C PHE A 86 -3.58 -3.23 6.80
N CYS A 87 -4.15 -4.36 6.40
CA CYS A 87 -3.51 -5.66 6.63
C CYS A 87 -2.15 -5.75 5.92
N LEU A 88 -2.05 -5.24 4.68
CA LEU A 88 -0.79 -5.22 3.94
C LEU A 88 0.27 -4.32 4.59
N MET A 89 -0.13 -3.17 5.14
CA MET A 89 0.78 -2.30 5.90
C MET A 89 1.31 -3.02 7.15
N ALA A 90 0.44 -3.68 7.89
CA ALA A 90 0.84 -4.47 9.07
C ALA A 90 1.72 -5.66 8.68
N GLU A 91 1.36 -6.38 7.60
CA GLU A 91 2.13 -7.50 7.06
C GLU A 91 3.55 -7.09 6.70
N ALA A 92 3.69 -5.98 5.98
CA ALA A 92 5.00 -5.47 5.59
C ALA A 92 5.82 -4.99 6.80
N PHE A 93 5.18 -4.33 7.77
CA PHE A 93 5.86 -3.88 8.98
C PHE A 93 6.37 -5.06 9.81
N PHE A 94 5.55 -6.07 10.04
CA PHE A 94 5.98 -7.25 10.80
C PHE A 94 7.08 -8.02 10.06
N GLY A 95 6.94 -8.17 8.72
CA GLY A 95 7.96 -8.85 7.91
C GLY A 95 9.29 -8.10 7.83
N TYR A 96 9.25 -6.77 7.88
CA TYR A 96 10.45 -5.95 7.86
C TYR A 96 11.33 -6.13 9.10
N LEU A 97 10.76 -6.41 10.27
CA LEU A 97 11.51 -6.68 11.50
C LEU A 97 12.22 -8.04 11.48
N LEU A 98 11.69 -9.03 10.74
CA LEU A 98 12.16 -10.42 10.81
C LEU A 98 13.64 -10.63 10.47
N PRO A 99 14.24 -9.92 9.50
CA PRO A 99 15.68 -10.04 9.23
C PRO A 99 16.56 -9.66 10.41
N TRP A 100 16.04 -8.96 11.39
CA TRP A 100 16.75 -8.51 12.59
C TRP A 100 18.02 -7.70 12.24
N GLY A 101 17.91 -6.90 11.20
CA GLY A 101 18.94 -5.93 10.82
C GLY A 101 18.83 -4.65 11.64
N ASN A 102 19.88 -3.84 11.65
CA ASN A 102 19.95 -2.67 12.52
C ASN A 102 18.90 -1.61 12.16
N MET A 103 18.67 -1.34 10.88
CA MET A 103 17.61 -0.40 10.46
C MET A 103 16.21 -0.92 10.83
N SER A 104 15.90 -2.20 10.57
CA SER A 104 14.59 -2.77 10.87
C SER A 104 14.29 -2.80 12.37
N TYR A 105 15.28 -3.06 13.21
CA TYR A 105 15.17 -3.00 14.65
C TYR A 105 14.79 -1.59 15.14
N TRP A 106 15.52 -0.58 14.72
CA TRP A 106 15.29 0.80 15.15
C TRP A 106 14.00 1.39 14.55
N ALA A 107 13.69 1.08 13.29
CA ALA A 107 12.40 1.45 12.70
C ALA A 107 11.23 0.76 13.43
N GLY A 108 11.39 -0.49 13.83
CA GLY A 108 10.43 -1.20 14.68
C GLY A 108 10.20 -0.48 16.01
N GLN A 109 11.25 -0.04 16.69
CA GLN A 109 11.14 0.76 17.92
C GLN A 109 10.34 2.05 17.70
N VAL A 110 10.64 2.79 16.63
CA VAL A 110 9.91 4.04 16.32
C VAL A 110 8.43 3.77 16.10
N ILE A 111 8.09 2.78 15.26
CA ILE A 111 6.68 2.51 14.91
C ILE A 111 5.90 2.00 16.12
N VAL A 112 6.44 1.09 16.90
CA VAL A 112 5.76 0.57 18.10
C VAL A 112 5.58 1.69 19.14
N ASN A 113 6.56 2.59 19.28
CA ASN A 113 6.44 3.75 20.18
C ASN A 113 5.32 4.72 19.80
N LEU A 114 4.86 4.75 18.53
CA LEU A 114 3.74 5.60 18.13
C LEU A 114 2.43 5.20 18.81
N PHE A 115 2.26 3.94 19.16
CA PHE A 115 1.08 3.48 19.92
C PHE A 115 1.05 4.07 21.33
N GLY A 116 2.20 4.44 21.90
CA GLY A 116 2.31 5.10 23.21
C GLY A 116 1.61 6.46 23.26
N TYR A 117 1.37 7.12 22.12
CA TYR A 117 0.63 8.38 22.06
C TYR A 117 -0.89 8.22 22.13
N ILE A 118 -1.44 7.00 22.18
CA ILE A 118 -2.87 6.77 22.34
C ILE A 118 -3.24 7.12 23.78
N PRO A 119 -4.17 8.06 24.01
CA PRO A 119 -4.54 8.46 25.35
C PRO A 119 -5.03 7.28 26.21
N PHE A 120 -4.68 7.27 27.48
CA PHE A 120 -5.09 6.33 28.52
C PHE A 120 -4.56 4.90 28.40
N VAL A 121 -4.33 4.37 27.21
CA VAL A 121 -3.97 2.96 26.99
C VAL A 121 -2.63 2.79 26.26
N GLY A 122 -2.04 3.86 25.77
CA GLY A 122 -0.91 3.81 24.85
C GLY A 122 0.32 3.07 25.42
N GLU A 123 0.71 3.36 26.64
CA GLU A 123 1.86 2.73 27.30
C GLU A 123 1.64 1.21 27.45
N THR A 124 0.51 0.83 28.04
CA THR A 124 0.14 -0.60 28.22
C THR A 124 0.04 -1.32 26.88
N LEU A 125 -0.53 -0.65 25.85
CA LEU A 125 -0.64 -1.22 24.51
C LEU A 125 0.75 -1.42 23.88
N THR A 126 1.64 -0.45 24.05
CA THR A 126 3.02 -0.52 23.53
C THR A 126 3.79 -1.68 24.15
N GLU A 127 3.72 -1.84 25.48
CA GLU A 127 4.32 -2.97 26.20
C GLU A 127 3.68 -4.29 25.77
N TRP A 128 2.36 -4.32 25.61
CA TRP A 128 1.67 -5.52 25.14
C TRP A 128 2.09 -5.91 23.72
N ILE A 129 2.25 -4.96 22.79
CA ILE A 129 2.72 -5.23 21.43
C ILE A 129 4.14 -5.81 21.45
N ARG A 130 5.04 -5.20 22.22
CA ARG A 130 6.42 -5.70 22.35
C ARG A 130 6.50 -7.04 23.08
N GLY A 131 5.69 -7.19 24.13
CA GLY A 131 5.79 -8.28 25.11
C GLY A 131 6.94 -8.09 26.10
N ASP A 132 7.60 -6.95 26.04
CA ASP A 132 8.73 -6.55 26.86
C ASP A 132 8.82 -5.01 26.91
N TYR A 133 9.73 -4.47 27.72
CA TYR A 133 9.99 -3.02 27.77
C TYR A 133 10.64 -2.49 26.48
N PHE A 134 11.41 -3.32 25.79
CA PHE A 134 12.06 -3.00 24.50
C PHE A 134 11.64 -4.02 23.44
N ILE A 135 11.97 -3.75 22.18
CA ILE A 135 11.89 -4.75 21.12
C ILE A 135 12.93 -5.84 21.45
N SER A 136 12.44 -7.06 21.62
CA SER A 136 13.21 -8.19 22.13
C SER A 136 12.88 -9.47 21.33
N ASP A 137 13.44 -10.57 21.76
CA ASP A 137 13.14 -11.90 21.26
C ASP A 137 11.64 -12.22 21.27
N ILE A 138 10.92 -11.81 22.33
CA ILE A 138 9.47 -11.99 22.44
C ILE A 138 8.74 -11.22 21.34
N THR A 139 9.16 -9.97 21.05
CA THR A 139 8.59 -9.15 19.99
C THR A 139 8.79 -9.82 18.63
N LEU A 140 10.00 -10.29 18.36
CA LEU A 140 10.36 -10.95 17.12
C LEU A 140 9.51 -12.19 16.87
N ASN A 141 9.34 -13.04 17.88
CA ASN A 141 8.52 -14.24 17.80
C ASN A 141 7.03 -13.92 17.56
N ARG A 142 6.48 -12.91 18.23
CA ARG A 142 5.10 -12.44 17.99
C ARG A 142 4.92 -11.94 16.57
N PHE A 143 5.85 -11.12 16.08
CA PHE A 143 5.79 -10.57 14.72
C PHE A 143 5.95 -11.66 13.67
N PHE A 144 6.76 -12.67 13.93
CA PHE A 144 6.85 -13.85 13.08
C PHE A 144 5.51 -14.58 12.98
N ALA A 145 4.84 -14.83 14.11
CA ALA A 145 3.53 -15.49 14.11
C ALA A 145 2.46 -14.67 13.36
N PHE A 146 2.45 -13.35 13.52
CA PHE A 146 1.54 -12.47 12.78
C PHE A 146 1.83 -12.47 11.29
N HIS A 147 3.09 -12.32 10.88
CA HIS A 147 3.52 -12.25 9.49
C HIS A 147 3.35 -13.58 8.74
N VAL A 148 3.62 -14.71 9.37
CA VAL A 148 3.61 -16.01 8.68
C VAL A 148 2.22 -16.66 8.67
N ILE A 149 1.39 -16.40 9.68
CA ILE A 149 0.13 -17.10 9.86
C ILE A 149 -1.06 -16.14 9.81
N PHE A 150 -1.17 -15.24 10.77
CA PHE A 150 -2.41 -14.50 11.00
C PHE A 150 -2.75 -13.56 9.86
N LEU A 151 -1.83 -12.68 9.47
CA LEU A 151 -2.09 -11.68 8.43
C LEU A 151 -2.21 -12.29 7.03
N PRO A 152 -1.39 -13.27 6.61
CA PRO A 152 -1.62 -13.95 5.33
C PRO A 152 -3.01 -14.57 5.23
N LEU A 153 -3.50 -15.25 6.28
CA LEU A 153 -4.84 -15.81 6.31
C LEU A 153 -5.92 -14.72 6.26
N ALA A 154 -5.75 -13.63 7.00
CA ALA A 154 -6.65 -12.49 6.97
C ALA A 154 -6.69 -11.84 5.57
N ILE A 155 -5.53 -11.64 4.94
CA ILE A 155 -5.43 -11.09 3.57
C ILE A 155 -6.13 -12.01 2.57
N ILE A 156 -5.91 -13.33 2.62
CA ILE A 156 -6.58 -14.28 1.73
C ILE A 156 -8.10 -14.21 1.90
N GLY A 157 -8.60 -14.20 3.13
CA GLY A 157 -10.03 -14.08 3.43
C GLY A 157 -10.62 -12.76 2.92
N LEU A 158 -9.93 -11.64 3.16
CA LEU A 158 -10.35 -10.32 2.67
C LEU A 158 -10.28 -10.20 1.15
N VAL A 159 -9.29 -10.83 0.48
CA VAL A 159 -9.21 -10.90 -0.98
C VAL A 159 -10.42 -11.64 -1.54
N ALA A 160 -10.78 -12.78 -0.94
CA ALA A 160 -11.97 -13.51 -1.34
C ALA A 160 -13.24 -12.64 -1.20
N ALA A 161 -13.41 -11.95 -0.07
CA ALA A 161 -14.55 -11.06 0.16
C ALA A 161 -14.56 -9.89 -0.83
N HIS A 162 -13.40 -9.27 -1.12
CA HIS A 162 -13.26 -8.16 -2.07
C HIS A 162 -13.65 -8.57 -3.50
N ILE A 163 -13.21 -9.76 -3.94
CA ILE A 163 -13.54 -10.31 -5.26
C ILE A 163 -15.02 -10.70 -5.34
N LEU A 164 -15.59 -11.32 -4.30
CA LEU A 164 -17.00 -11.66 -4.23
C LEU A 164 -17.88 -10.40 -4.32
N ALA A 165 -17.55 -9.35 -3.58
CA ALA A 165 -18.22 -8.06 -3.66
C ALA A 165 -18.13 -7.45 -5.07
N LEU A 166 -16.95 -7.54 -5.72
CA LEU A 166 -16.77 -7.10 -7.10
C LEU A 166 -17.64 -7.89 -8.08
N HIS A 167 -17.72 -9.20 -7.95
CA HIS A 167 -18.55 -10.06 -8.82
C HIS A 167 -20.04 -9.76 -8.67
N HIS A 168 -20.50 -9.49 -7.44
CA HIS A 168 -21.89 -9.13 -7.18
C HIS A 168 -22.28 -7.83 -7.88
N VAL A 169 -21.49 -6.76 -7.74
CA VAL A 169 -21.79 -5.44 -8.30
C VAL A 169 -21.40 -5.36 -9.79
N GLY A 170 -20.28 -5.96 -10.16
CA GLY A 170 -19.65 -5.87 -11.48
C GLY A 170 -18.54 -4.81 -11.57
N SER A 171 -17.65 -5.03 -12.54
CA SER A 171 -16.52 -4.15 -12.81
C SER A 171 -16.98 -2.77 -13.29
N ASN A 172 -16.23 -1.73 -12.95
CA ASN A 172 -16.38 -0.41 -13.54
C ASN A 172 -15.71 -0.35 -14.93
N ASN A 173 -16.02 0.66 -15.72
CA ASN A 173 -15.40 0.92 -17.02
C ASN A 173 -14.87 2.36 -17.09
N PRO A 174 -14.07 2.70 -18.12
CA PRO A 174 -13.48 4.03 -18.25
C PRO A 174 -14.49 5.19 -18.38
N ASP A 175 -15.74 4.93 -18.76
CA ASP A 175 -16.80 5.93 -18.85
C ASP A 175 -17.62 6.04 -17.57
N GLY A 176 -17.51 5.07 -16.66
CA GLY A 176 -18.23 5.03 -15.39
C GLY A 176 -19.71 4.65 -15.54
N ILE A 177 -20.06 3.98 -16.63
CA ILE A 177 -21.43 3.58 -16.95
C ILE A 177 -21.75 2.23 -16.33
N GLU A 178 -22.94 2.11 -15.72
CA GLU A 178 -23.42 0.85 -15.14
C GLU A 178 -24.05 -0.03 -16.24
N ILE A 179 -23.22 -0.85 -16.90
CA ILE A 179 -23.63 -1.69 -18.03
C ILE A 179 -24.71 -2.71 -17.67
N LYS A 180 -24.79 -3.14 -16.39
CA LYS A 180 -25.84 -4.07 -15.90
C LYS A 180 -27.24 -3.46 -15.86
N LYS A 181 -27.39 -2.14 -16.06
CA LYS A 181 -28.69 -1.49 -16.16
C LYS A 181 -29.36 -1.65 -17.54
N ASN A 182 -28.57 -1.89 -18.59
CA ASN A 182 -29.03 -2.06 -19.95
C ASN A 182 -28.80 -3.51 -20.39
N LEU A 183 -29.82 -4.33 -20.22
CA LEU A 183 -29.78 -5.76 -20.56
C LEU A 183 -30.51 -5.99 -21.89
N ASP A 184 -30.07 -7.00 -22.64
CA ASP A 184 -30.76 -7.51 -23.82
C ASP A 184 -31.91 -8.48 -23.40
N GLU A 185 -32.62 -8.99 -24.40
CA GLU A 185 -33.74 -9.95 -24.18
C GLU A 185 -33.32 -11.24 -23.47
N THR A 186 -32.00 -11.57 -23.48
CA THR A 186 -31.43 -12.73 -22.80
C THR A 186 -30.94 -12.45 -21.39
N GLY A 187 -31.08 -11.21 -20.91
CA GLY A 187 -30.60 -10.74 -19.61
C GLY A 187 -29.08 -10.42 -19.55
N LYS A 188 -28.41 -10.33 -20.69
CA LYS A 188 -27.00 -9.96 -20.77
C LYS A 188 -26.83 -8.45 -21.00
N PRO A 189 -25.76 -7.82 -20.43
CA PRO A 189 -25.47 -6.41 -20.69
C PRO A 189 -25.21 -6.14 -22.18
N VAL A 190 -25.98 -5.20 -22.76
CA VAL A 190 -25.86 -4.81 -24.19
C VAL A 190 -24.45 -4.29 -24.53
N ASP A 191 -23.80 -3.59 -23.58
CA ASP A 191 -22.46 -3.07 -23.74
C ASP A 191 -21.37 -3.99 -23.14
N GLY A 192 -21.76 -5.24 -22.81
CA GLY A 192 -20.86 -6.24 -22.27
C GLY A 192 -19.95 -6.84 -23.36
N VAL A 193 -18.74 -7.21 -22.96
CA VAL A 193 -17.82 -8.02 -23.76
C VAL A 193 -17.53 -9.32 -23.01
N ALA A 194 -17.36 -10.44 -23.75
CA ALA A 194 -16.98 -11.69 -23.13
C ALA A 194 -15.66 -11.56 -22.37
N PHE A 195 -15.58 -12.13 -21.16
CA PHE A 195 -14.35 -12.12 -20.38
C PHE A 195 -13.23 -12.84 -21.13
N HIS A 196 -13.50 -14.05 -21.58
CA HIS A 196 -12.58 -14.82 -22.42
C HIS A 196 -13.05 -14.74 -23.89
N PRO A 197 -12.11 -14.47 -24.85
CA PRO A 197 -10.68 -14.24 -24.68
C PRO A 197 -10.27 -12.78 -24.41
N PHE A 198 -11.21 -11.82 -24.44
CA PHE A 198 -10.90 -10.39 -24.50
C PHE A 198 -10.15 -9.88 -23.25
N HIS A 199 -10.71 -10.08 -22.05
CA HIS A 199 -10.06 -9.67 -20.81
C HIS A 199 -8.90 -10.60 -20.44
N THR A 200 -9.04 -11.90 -20.67
CA THR A 200 -7.98 -12.89 -20.44
C THR A 200 -6.69 -12.52 -21.18
N SER A 201 -6.77 -12.13 -22.46
CA SER A 201 -5.59 -11.73 -23.24
C SER A 201 -4.93 -10.49 -22.68
N LYS A 202 -5.72 -9.48 -22.26
CA LYS A 202 -5.20 -8.26 -21.64
C LYS A 202 -4.56 -8.52 -20.29
N ASP A 203 -5.15 -9.38 -19.48
CA ASP A 203 -4.61 -9.74 -18.17
C ASP A 203 -3.27 -10.48 -18.32
N LEU A 204 -3.16 -11.39 -19.30
CA LEU A 204 -1.90 -12.08 -19.60
C LEU A 204 -0.80 -11.11 -20.02
N VAL A 205 -1.10 -10.12 -20.87
CA VAL A 205 -0.13 -9.08 -21.23
C VAL A 205 0.30 -8.29 -19.99
N GLY A 206 -0.65 -7.89 -19.14
CA GLY A 206 -0.34 -7.18 -17.90
C GLY A 206 0.53 -7.99 -16.93
N ILE A 207 0.23 -9.28 -16.78
CA ILE A 207 1.01 -10.22 -15.97
C ILE A 207 2.42 -10.37 -16.54
N THR A 208 2.56 -10.55 -17.85
CA THR A 208 3.87 -10.71 -18.51
C THR A 208 4.74 -9.47 -18.31
N VAL A 209 4.20 -8.27 -18.53
CA VAL A 209 4.92 -7.00 -18.31
C VAL A 209 5.33 -6.87 -16.83
N PHE A 210 4.42 -7.16 -15.91
CA PHE A 210 4.74 -7.16 -14.48
C PHE A 210 5.89 -8.11 -14.16
N LEU A 211 5.84 -9.35 -14.62
CA LEU A 211 6.89 -10.36 -14.35
C LEU A 211 8.24 -9.98 -14.96
N ILE A 212 8.27 -9.41 -16.17
CA ILE A 212 9.51 -8.92 -16.78
C ILE A 212 10.15 -7.84 -15.90
N ILE A 213 9.40 -6.83 -15.48
CA ILE A 213 9.93 -5.74 -14.66
C ILE A 213 10.34 -6.26 -13.26
N TYR A 214 9.51 -7.12 -12.67
CA TYR A 214 9.78 -7.73 -11.38
C TYR A 214 11.07 -8.55 -11.37
N PHE A 215 11.23 -9.48 -12.32
CA PHE A 215 12.44 -10.30 -12.42
C PHE A 215 13.65 -9.48 -12.85
N ALA A 216 13.48 -8.44 -13.66
CA ALA A 216 14.57 -7.52 -13.95
C ALA A 216 15.08 -6.85 -12.65
N ALA A 217 14.20 -6.42 -11.75
CA ALA A 217 14.60 -5.90 -10.45
C ALA A 217 15.27 -6.98 -9.59
N VAL A 218 14.68 -8.17 -9.45
CA VAL A 218 15.22 -9.27 -8.65
C VAL A 218 16.63 -9.69 -9.08
N PHE A 219 16.89 -9.77 -10.39
CA PHE A 219 18.17 -10.26 -10.89
C PHE A 219 19.25 -9.18 -11.05
N PHE A 220 18.86 -7.93 -11.28
CA PHE A 220 19.83 -6.88 -11.63
C PHE A 220 19.91 -5.74 -10.61
N ALA A 221 18.85 -5.51 -9.82
CA ALA A 221 18.81 -4.42 -8.86
C ALA A 221 17.89 -4.72 -7.65
N PRO A 222 18.09 -5.83 -6.89
CA PRO A 222 17.17 -6.23 -5.82
C PRO A 222 17.11 -5.23 -4.67
N GLU A 223 18.16 -4.45 -4.47
CA GLU A 223 18.25 -3.43 -3.42
C GLU A 223 17.80 -2.05 -3.91
N MET A 224 17.71 -1.85 -5.25
CA MET A 224 17.36 -0.56 -5.88
C MET A 224 18.15 0.62 -5.29
N GLY A 225 19.48 0.43 -5.08
CA GLY A 225 20.34 1.46 -4.52
C GLY A 225 19.99 1.88 -3.08
N GLY A 226 19.48 0.96 -2.27
CA GLY A 226 19.07 1.21 -0.90
C GLY A 226 17.59 1.59 -0.71
N TYR A 227 16.80 1.75 -1.80
CA TYR A 227 15.38 2.07 -1.69
C TYR A 227 14.50 0.87 -1.33
N PHE A 228 14.87 -0.34 -1.77
CA PHE A 228 14.14 -1.57 -1.45
C PHE A 228 14.71 -2.29 -0.24
N LEU A 229 16.02 -2.24 -0.07
CA LEU A 229 16.74 -2.76 1.09
C LEU A 229 17.80 -1.73 1.51
N GLU A 230 17.64 -1.17 2.69
CA GLU A 230 18.53 -0.14 3.25
C GLU A 230 19.88 -0.76 3.63
N VAL A 231 20.96 0.00 3.43
CA VAL A 231 22.35 -0.47 3.68
C VAL A 231 22.55 -0.86 5.15
N ASP A 232 22.02 -0.07 6.08
CA ASP A 232 22.14 -0.35 7.53
C ASP A 232 21.41 -1.62 7.97
N ASN A 233 20.58 -2.19 7.10
CA ASN A 233 19.86 -3.45 7.37
C ASN A 233 20.67 -4.71 6.99
N PHE A 234 21.86 -4.53 6.43
CA PHE A 234 22.85 -5.60 6.21
C PHE A 234 23.83 -5.76 7.42
N GLU A 235 23.66 -4.95 8.46
CA GLU A 235 24.30 -5.15 9.76
C GLU A 235 23.29 -5.74 10.76
N PRO A 236 23.72 -6.64 11.67
CA PRO A 236 22.84 -7.18 12.71
C PRO A 236 22.32 -6.08 13.64
N ALA A 237 21.15 -6.28 14.19
CA ALA A 237 20.54 -5.35 15.16
C ALA A 237 21.49 -5.12 16.36
N ASP A 238 21.79 -3.85 16.61
CA ASP A 238 22.56 -3.41 17.76
C ASP A 238 21.76 -2.38 18.57
N PRO A 239 21.26 -2.73 19.76
CA PRO A 239 20.53 -1.79 20.63
C PRO A 239 21.37 -0.59 21.09
N LEU A 240 22.69 -0.67 20.99
CA LEU A 240 23.61 0.39 21.41
C LEU A 240 24.08 1.29 20.26
N LYS A 241 23.79 0.89 18.99
CA LYS A 241 24.22 1.63 17.80
C LYS A 241 23.00 2.11 17.00
N THR A 242 22.47 3.27 17.34
CA THR A 242 21.38 3.89 16.58
C THR A 242 21.87 4.35 15.21
N PRO A 243 21.17 4.00 14.09
CA PRO A 243 21.47 4.54 12.77
C PRO A 243 21.38 6.08 12.75
N GLU A 244 22.18 6.72 11.93
CA GLU A 244 22.20 8.20 11.82
C GLU A 244 20.82 8.75 11.42
N HIS A 245 20.11 8.03 10.52
CA HIS A 245 18.76 8.37 10.08
C HIS A 245 17.89 7.10 10.10
N ILE A 246 16.96 7.01 11.07
CA ILE A 246 15.98 5.95 11.07
C ILE A 246 14.89 6.29 10.05
N VAL A 247 14.76 5.49 8.99
CA VAL A 247 13.75 5.63 7.96
C VAL A 247 12.98 4.32 7.80
N PRO A 248 11.65 4.36 7.65
CA PRO A 248 10.89 3.18 7.28
C PRO A 248 11.07 2.88 5.79
N SER A 249 10.70 1.68 5.36
CA SER A 249 10.68 1.32 3.94
C SER A 249 9.93 2.36 3.10
N TRP A 250 10.39 2.58 1.86
CA TRP A 250 9.96 3.69 0.98
C TRP A 250 8.44 3.84 0.84
N TYR A 251 7.68 2.77 0.90
CA TYR A 251 6.22 2.80 0.77
C TYR A 251 5.51 3.37 2.01
N PHE A 252 6.20 3.53 3.14
CA PHE A 252 5.71 4.22 4.33
C PHE A 252 6.19 5.66 4.44
N THR A 253 7.20 6.04 3.66
CA THR A 253 7.83 7.36 3.77
C THR A 253 6.89 8.55 3.53
N PRO A 254 5.80 8.48 2.69
CA PRO A 254 4.84 9.58 2.61
C PRO A 254 4.16 9.87 3.97
N TYR A 255 3.79 8.84 4.69
CA TYR A 255 3.15 8.96 6.01
C TYR A 255 4.16 9.37 7.09
N TYR A 256 5.39 8.86 6.98
CA TYR A 256 6.48 9.25 7.87
C TYR A 256 6.88 10.73 7.70
N ALA A 257 6.84 11.26 6.49
CA ALA A 257 7.03 12.69 6.25
C ALA A 257 5.94 13.53 6.93
N ILE A 258 4.67 13.10 6.87
CA ILE A 258 3.55 13.75 7.55
C ILE A 258 3.77 13.75 9.08
N LEU A 259 4.15 12.61 9.65
CA LEU A 259 4.50 12.48 11.08
C LEU A 259 5.52 13.54 11.50
N ARG A 260 6.63 13.65 10.76
CA ARG A 260 7.75 14.55 11.08
C ARG A 260 7.49 16.02 10.73
N ALA A 261 6.53 16.31 9.86
CA ALA A 261 6.14 17.67 9.51
C ALA A 261 5.51 18.43 10.69
N VAL A 262 4.91 17.72 11.64
CA VAL A 262 4.22 18.25 12.81
C VAL A 262 5.18 18.30 13.99
N PRO A 263 5.40 19.48 14.63
CA PRO A 263 6.37 19.60 15.73
C PRO A 263 6.02 18.78 16.98
N ASN A 264 4.71 18.59 17.26
CA ASN A 264 4.25 17.78 18.40
C ASN A 264 4.12 16.32 17.95
N ALA A 265 4.83 15.41 18.62
CA ALA A 265 4.89 14.00 18.25
C ALA A 265 3.52 13.29 18.32
N ALA A 266 2.71 13.57 19.34
CA ALA A 266 1.36 13.00 19.46
C ALA A 266 0.43 13.46 18.33
N LEU A 267 0.46 14.76 17.99
CA LEU A 267 -0.28 15.29 16.85
C LEU A 267 0.28 14.71 15.52
N GLY A 268 1.58 14.57 15.39
CA GLY A 268 2.18 13.92 14.23
C GLY A 268 1.70 12.48 14.04
N ALA A 269 1.66 11.70 15.12
CA ALA A 269 1.12 10.34 15.11
C ALA A 269 -0.37 10.32 14.72
N LEU A 270 -1.16 11.25 15.24
CA LEU A 270 -2.57 11.43 14.87
C LEU A 270 -2.70 11.73 13.36
N PHE A 271 -1.92 12.68 12.84
CA PHE A 271 -1.97 13.04 11.41
C PHE A 271 -1.53 11.87 10.51
N LEU A 272 -0.54 11.08 10.92
CA LEU A 272 -0.16 9.86 10.21
C LEU A 272 -1.34 8.89 10.10
N VAL A 273 -2.02 8.61 11.20
CA VAL A 273 -3.21 7.73 11.23
C VAL A 273 -4.33 8.30 10.38
N LEU A 274 -4.63 9.60 10.52
CA LEU A 274 -5.67 10.27 9.72
C LEU A 274 -5.34 10.25 8.22
N ALA A 275 -4.08 10.38 7.82
CA ALA A 275 -3.67 10.33 6.42
C ALA A 275 -4.09 9.01 5.76
N VAL A 276 -4.01 7.90 6.48
CA VAL A 276 -4.44 6.59 5.95
C VAL A 276 -5.96 6.39 6.09
N LEU A 277 -6.54 6.78 7.23
CA LEU A 277 -7.96 6.57 7.50
C LEU A 277 -8.89 7.38 6.58
N LEU A 278 -8.49 8.56 6.14
CA LEU A 278 -9.31 9.41 5.27
C LEU A 278 -9.65 8.74 3.93
N PHE A 279 -8.83 7.82 3.44
CA PHE A 279 -9.15 7.04 2.24
C PHE A 279 -10.42 6.19 2.42
N VAL A 280 -10.67 5.66 3.62
CA VAL A 280 -11.88 4.87 3.89
C VAL A 280 -13.13 5.68 3.58
N PHE A 281 -13.11 6.97 3.90
CA PHE A 281 -14.26 7.87 3.76
C PHE A 281 -14.43 8.47 2.37
N LEU A 282 -13.50 8.20 1.43
CA LEU A 282 -13.54 8.75 0.08
C LEU A 282 -14.91 8.62 -0.63
N PRO A 283 -15.63 7.46 -0.55
CA PRO A 283 -16.94 7.30 -1.17
C PRO A 283 -17.98 8.33 -0.70
N TRP A 284 -17.88 8.77 0.55
CA TRP A 284 -18.84 9.68 1.18
C TRP A 284 -18.39 11.13 1.14
N LEU A 285 -17.10 11.40 1.01
CA LEU A 285 -16.56 12.73 0.83
C LEU A 285 -16.85 13.30 -0.55
N ASP A 286 -16.77 12.47 -1.58
CA ASP A 286 -16.98 12.88 -2.97
C ASP A 286 -18.48 12.99 -3.30
N LYS A 287 -19.00 14.21 -3.41
CA LYS A 287 -20.41 14.53 -3.64
C LYS A 287 -20.82 14.57 -5.11
N CYS A 288 -19.88 14.47 -6.07
CA CYS A 288 -20.20 14.45 -7.47
C CYS A 288 -20.83 13.10 -7.88
N GLU A 289 -21.87 13.13 -8.70
CA GLU A 289 -22.48 11.88 -9.21
C GLU A 289 -21.66 11.25 -10.34
N VAL A 290 -20.93 12.07 -11.11
CA VAL A 290 -20.08 11.61 -12.20
C VAL A 290 -18.87 10.86 -11.68
N LYS A 291 -18.63 9.67 -12.22
CA LYS A 291 -17.58 8.77 -11.75
C LYS A 291 -16.23 9.04 -12.43
N SER A 292 -16.21 8.88 -13.74
CA SER A 292 -14.98 8.90 -14.53
C SER A 292 -14.38 10.29 -14.67
N ILE A 293 -13.05 10.37 -14.48
CA ILE A 293 -12.26 11.59 -14.68
C ILE A 293 -12.43 12.18 -16.10
N ARG A 294 -12.86 11.39 -17.09
CA ARG A 294 -13.13 11.86 -18.45
C ARG A 294 -14.20 12.97 -18.48
N TYR A 295 -15.19 12.86 -17.61
CA TYR A 295 -16.35 13.73 -17.55
C TYR A 295 -16.37 14.65 -16.33
N ARG A 296 -15.44 14.46 -15.38
CA ARG A 296 -15.26 15.31 -14.19
C ARG A 296 -14.75 16.71 -14.57
N GLY A 297 -15.06 17.68 -13.73
CA GLY A 297 -14.62 19.06 -13.83
C GLY A 297 -13.12 19.25 -13.60
N TRP A 298 -12.62 20.44 -13.89
CA TRP A 298 -11.21 20.78 -13.69
C TRP A 298 -10.83 20.80 -12.20
N GLN A 299 -11.78 21.11 -11.31
CA GLN A 299 -11.57 21.17 -9.86
C GLN A 299 -11.09 19.82 -9.31
N TYR A 300 -11.81 18.74 -9.65
CA TYR A 300 -11.40 17.39 -9.22
C TYR A 300 -10.08 16.96 -9.86
N LYS A 301 -9.89 17.27 -11.14
CA LYS A 301 -8.63 16.95 -11.85
C LYS A 301 -7.44 17.63 -11.22
N PHE A 302 -7.56 18.92 -10.92
CA PHE A 302 -6.53 19.69 -10.22
C PHE A 302 -6.25 19.14 -8.83
N ALA A 303 -7.30 18.92 -8.02
CA ALA A 303 -7.17 18.40 -6.66
C ALA A 303 -6.49 17.02 -6.65
N LEU A 304 -6.88 16.10 -7.56
CA LEU A 304 -6.27 14.78 -7.68
C LEU A 304 -4.81 14.85 -8.15
N THR A 305 -4.50 15.76 -9.07
CA THR A 305 -3.11 15.98 -9.52
C THR A 305 -2.24 16.50 -8.38
N MET A 306 -2.72 17.51 -7.63
CA MET A 306 -2.01 18.05 -6.47
C MET A 306 -1.83 17.01 -5.37
N PHE A 307 -2.84 16.17 -5.14
CA PHE A 307 -2.75 15.03 -4.23
C PHE A 307 -1.65 14.03 -4.64
N ALA A 308 -1.63 13.63 -5.92
CA ALA A 308 -0.62 12.70 -6.44
C ALA A 308 0.80 13.28 -6.33
N ILE A 309 0.98 14.56 -6.69
CA ILE A 309 2.25 15.27 -6.51
C ILE A 309 2.66 15.30 -5.03
N SER A 310 1.70 15.63 -4.14
CA SER A 310 1.97 15.67 -2.69
C SER A 310 2.37 14.30 -2.15
N PHE A 311 1.72 13.23 -2.58
CA PHE A 311 2.04 11.88 -2.13
C PHE A 311 3.46 11.47 -2.55
N VAL A 312 3.84 11.73 -3.79
CA VAL A 312 5.20 11.43 -4.30
C VAL A 312 6.26 12.33 -3.63
N ALA A 313 5.97 13.63 -3.50
CA ALA A 313 6.88 14.57 -2.84
C ALA A 313 7.10 14.20 -1.36
N LEU A 314 6.04 13.85 -0.63
CA LEU A 314 6.13 13.36 0.75
C LEU A 314 6.92 12.05 0.83
N GLY A 315 6.79 11.16 -0.17
CA GLY A 315 7.61 9.97 -0.27
C GLY A 315 9.10 10.29 -0.31
N TYR A 316 9.51 11.21 -1.16
CA TYR A 316 10.89 11.68 -1.22
C TYR A 316 11.32 12.39 0.08
N LEU A 317 10.49 13.30 0.60
CA LEU A 317 10.78 14.06 1.82
C LEU A 317 10.87 13.18 3.07
N GLY A 318 10.18 12.04 3.09
CA GLY A 318 10.29 11.06 4.15
C GLY A 318 11.66 10.41 4.29
N LEU A 319 12.43 10.38 3.21
CA LEU A 319 13.82 9.88 3.18
C LEU A 319 14.85 10.96 3.53
N GLN A 320 14.44 12.25 3.54
CA GLN A 320 15.37 13.37 3.79
C GLN A 320 15.47 13.71 5.28
N PRO A 321 16.56 14.34 5.73
CA PRO A 321 16.67 14.88 7.08
C PRO A 321 15.51 15.85 7.40
N ALA A 322 14.96 15.76 8.63
CA ALA A 322 13.86 16.65 9.06
C ALA A 322 14.38 18.05 9.47
N THR A 323 15.05 18.76 8.56
CA THR A 323 15.66 20.06 8.80
C THR A 323 15.40 21.04 7.67
N GLY A 324 15.46 22.34 7.97
CA GLY A 324 15.47 23.43 6.99
C GLY A 324 14.34 23.35 5.97
N ILE A 325 14.74 23.40 4.69
CA ILE A 325 13.79 23.40 3.56
C ILE A 325 12.94 22.13 3.47
N TYR A 326 13.46 20.98 3.88
CA TYR A 326 12.74 19.72 3.82
C TYR A 326 11.52 19.72 4.74
N VAL A 327 11.63 20.28 5.96
CA VAL A 327 10.50 20.43 6.88
C VAL A 327 9.46 21.40 6.32
N PHE A 328 9.89 22.51 5.75
CA PHE A 328 8.99 23.48 5.13
C PHE A 328 8.17 22.82 3.99
N LEU A 329 8.84 22.12 3.09
CA LEU A 329 8.19 21.41 1.98
C LEU A 329 7.30 20.27 2.48
N ALA A 330 7.72 19.51 3.50
CA ALA A 330 6.90 18.46 4.09
C ALA A 330 5.60 19.03 4.68
N ARG A 331 5.63 20.17 5.35
CA ARG A 331 4.44 20.89 5.84
C ARG A 331 3.53 21.33 4.71
N PHE A 332 4.10 21.95 3.67
CA PHE A 332 3.34 22.39 2.50
C PHE A 332 2.61 21.21 1.83
N PHE A 333 3.31 20.12 1.54
CA PHE A 333 2.71 18.96 0.90
C PHE A 333 1.77 18.19 1.84
N THR A 334 1.99 18.22 3.16
CA THR A 334 1.03 17.68 4.14
C THR A 334 -0.29 18.44 4.09
N ILE A 335 -0.25 19.78 4.09
CA ILE A 335 -1.46 20.61 3.96
C ILE A 335 -2.18 20.29 2.64
N THR A 336 -1.45 20.21 1.53
CA THR A 336 -2.01 19.91 0.21
C THR A 336 -2.63 18.50 0.17
N TYR A 337 -1.97 17.52 0.80
CA TYR A 337 -2.47 16.16 0.93
C TYR A 337 -3.83 16.14 1.65
N PHE A 338 -3.93 16.75 2.82
CA PHE A 338 -5.17 16.80 3.60
C PHE A 338 -6.25 17.65 2.93
N ALA A 339 -5.88 18.72 2.24
CA ALA A 339 -6.81 19.58 1.52
C ALA A 339 -7.60 18.80 0.45
N PHE A 340 -6.98 17.78 -0.18
CA PHE A 340 -7.68 16.90 -1.13
C PHE A 340 -8.92 16.27 -0.49
N PHE A 341 -8.81 15.72 0.71
CA PHE A 341 -9.92 15.05 1.40
C PHE A 341 -10.87 16.05 2.07
N LEU A 342 -10.34 16.99 2.82
CA LEU A 342 -11.16 17.88 3.67
C LEU A 342 -11.97 18.89 2.84
N LEU A 343 -11.44 19.33 1.70
CA LEU A 343 -12.15 20.21 0.79
C LEU A 343 -12.98 19.46 -0.26
N MET A 344 -12.87 18.12 -0.34
CA MET A 344 -13.57 17.31 -1.35
C MET A 344 -15.08 17.51 -1.35
N PRO A 345 -15.80 17.55 -0.21
CA PRO A 345 -17.25 17.78 -0.24
C PRO A 345 -17.65 19.10 -0.89
N PHE A 346 -16.78 20.11 -0.80
CA PHE A 346 -17.05 21.44 -1.35
C PHE A 346 -16.79 21.52 -2.84
N TYR A 347 -15.58 21.16 -3.29
CA TYR A 347 -15.23 21.30 -4.72
C TYR A 347 -15.93 20.26 -5.60
N THR A 348 -16.28 19.07 -5.07
CA THR A 348 -17.00 18.06 -5.84
C THR A 348 -18.49 18.33 -5.95
N LYS A 349 -19.08 19.07 -4.99
CA LYS A 349 -20.48 19.48 -5.05
C LYS A 349 -20.74 20.54 -6.13
N HIS A 350 -19.74 21.39 -6.38
CA HIS A 350 -19.89 22.55 -7.26
C HIS A 350 -19.10 22.45 -8.57
N GLU A 351 -18.50 21.27 -8.87
CA GLU A 351 -17.76 21.10 -10.11
C GLU A 351 -18.66 21.05 -11.34
N LYS A 352 -18.18 21.63 -12.42
CA LYS A 352 -18.87 21.60 -13.73
C LYS A 352 -18.42 20.35 -14.49
N THR A 353 -19.33 19.38 -14.60
CA THR A 353 -19.08 18.11 -15.29
C THR A 353 -19.47 18.19 -16.76
N LYS A 354 -18.93 17.27 -17.57
CA LYS A 354 -19.36 17.01 -18.93
C LYS A 354 -20.49 16.00 -18.94
N THR A 355 -21.32 16.02 -19.99
CA THR A 355 -22.37 15.01 -20.20
C THR A 355 -21.77 13.63 -20.31
N VAL A 356 -22.23 12.70 -19.48
CA VAL A 356 -21.84 11.29 -19.55
C VAL A 356 -22.70 10.62 -20.63
N PRO A 357 -22.13 9.83 -21.57
CA PRO A 357 -22.89 9.09 -22.55
C PRO A 357 -23.83 8.09 -21.88
N GLU A 358 -24.97 7.82 -22.48
CA GLU A 358 -25.92 6.80 -21.98
C GLU A 358 -25.38 5.37 -22.13
N ARG A 359 -24.51 5.13 -23.10
CA ARG A 359 -23.89 3.85 -23.41
C ARG A 359 -22.39 3.96 -23.51
N VAL A 360 -21.67 2.86 -23.31
CA VAL A 360 -20.21 2.80 -23.46
C VAL A 360 -19.83 3.16 -24.90
N VAL A 361 -18.99 4.19 -25.05
CA VAL A 361 -18.55 4.67 -26.36
C VAL A 361 -17.32 3.89 -26.80
N TYR A 362 -17.52 3.00 -27.76
CA TYR A 362 -16.41 2.41 -28.50
C TYR A 362 -16.00 3.37 -29.61
N LYS A 363 -14.75 3.85 -29.60
CA LYS A 363 -14.21 4.51 -30.80
C LYS A 363 -14.26 3.48 -31.94
N LYS A 364 -15.15 3.66 -32.92
CA LYS A 364 -14.97 3.03 -34.21
C LYS A 364 -13.60 3.46 -34.72
N LYS A 365 -12.70 2.52 -35.03
CA LYS A 365 -11.60 2.83 -35.93
C LYS A 365 -12.26 3.22 -37.24
N ASP A 366 -12.09 4.47 -37.64
CA ASP A 366 -12.38 4.87 -39.02
C ASP A 366 -11.50 3.95 -39.87
N SER A 367 -12.20 3.12 -40.67
CA SER A 367 -11.61 2.15 -41.61
C SER A 367 -10.87 2.86 -42.71
#